data_4c531aced9cb90c949f9eb7ca1adcce0
#
_entry.id   4c531aced9cb90c949f9eb7ca1adcce0
#
_cell.length_a   1.000
_cell.length_b   1.000
_cell.length_c   1.000
_cell.angle_alpha   90.00
_cell.angle_beta   90.00
_cell.angle_gamma   90.00
#
_symmetry.space_group_name_H-M   'P 1'
#
loop_
_entity.id
_entity.type
_entity.pdbx_description
1 polymer ?
#
loop_
_entity_poly.entity_id
_entity_poly.type
_entity_poly.pdbx_seq_one_letter_code
_entity_poly.pdbx_strand_id
1 'polypeptide(L)' 'MHYDTPPTSTYMKDVNRLKLVLVEQKRTGKWLAEQLGKDPSTVSKWCSNVTQPTLDTLVNIAKVLDVDIKDLINNK' A
#
# COMPACT_ATOMS: atom_id res chain seq x y z
N MET A 1 14.21 -25.65 -3.81
CA MET A 1 14.16 -25.20 -3.55
C MET A 1 14.10 -24.66 -3.33
N HIS A 2 13.95 -24.73 -3.55
CA HIS A 2 13.74 -24.04 -3.36
C HIS A 2 13.74 -23.25 -3.06
N TYR A 3 13.60 -23.16 -3.15
CA TYR A 3 13.55 -22.46 -2.64
C TYR A 3 13.45 -21.81 -2.30
N ASP A 4 13.25 -21.71 -2.45
CA ASP A 4 13.02 -21.09 -2.06
C ASP A 4 12.46 -20.50 -1.57
N THR A 5 12.09 -20.69 -1.34
CA THR A 5 11.37 -20.18 -0.90
C THR A 5 11.16 -19.44 -0.37
N PRO A 6 11.18 -18.99 -0.10
CA PRO A 6 10.59 -18.25 0.71
C PRO A 6 9.47 -18.01 0.49
N PRO A 7 9.24 -18.25 0.34
CA PRO A 7 8.08 -17.87 -0.08
C PRO A 7 6.94 -17.46 0.70
N THR A 8 6.78 -17.80 1.78
CA THR A 8 5.66 -17.47 2.62
C THR A 8 5.41 -16.02 2.76
N SER A 9 6.39 -15.30 3.15
CA SER A 9 6.26 -13.86 3.31
C SER A 9 6.04 -13.17 1.99
N THR A 10 6.36 -13.84 0.91
CA THR A 10 6.22 -13.25 -0.40
C THR A 10 4.77 -12.97 -0.74
N TYR A 11 3.88 -13.91 -0.46
CA TYR A 11 2.50 -13.62 -0.78
C TYR A 11 1.90 -12.57 0.11
N MET A 12 2.33 -12.52 1.34
CA MET A 12 1.73 -11.59 2.28
C MET A 12 2.11 -10.17 1.97
N LYS A 13 3.26 -9.98 1.35
CA LYS A 13 3.73 -8.64 1.04
C LYS A 13 2.95 -7.96 -0.04
N ASP A 14 2.23 -8.70 -0.84
CA ASP A 14 1.66 -8.14 -2.04
C ASP A 14 0.15 -7.96 -1.94
N VAL A 15 -0.35 -7.79 -0.73
CA VAL A 15 -1.78 -7.57 -0.53
C VAL A 15 -2.22 -6.25 -1.13
N ASN A 16 -1.43 -5.19 -0.94
CA ASN A 16 -1.77 -3.91 -1.55
C ASN A 16 -0.66 -3.45 -2.50
N ARG A 17 -1.02 -2.55 -3.40
CA ARG A 17 -0.13 -1.98 -4.40
C ARG A 17 0.13 -0.50 -4.14
N LEU A 18 -0.01 -0.07 -2.91
CA LEU A 18 0.06 1.36 -2.59
C LEU A 18 1.38 1.98 -3.00
N LYS A 19 2.48 1.30 -2.69
CA LYS A 19 3.79 1.84 -3.04
C LYS A 19 3.93 2.05 -4.54
N LEU A 20 3.44 1.08 -5.32
CA LEU A 20 3.52 1.18 -6.77
C LEU A 20 2.74 2.38 -7.28
N VAL A 21 1.53 2.58 -6.77
CA VAL A 21 0.70 3.69 -7.21
C VAL A 21 1.36 5.02 -6.83
N LEU A 22 1.93 5.11 -5.63
CA LEU A 22 2.62 6.33 -5.22
C LEU A 22 3.80 6.63 -6.13
N VAL A 23 4.58 5.61 -6.47
CA VAL A 23 5.72 5.79 -7.37
C VAL A 23 5.25 6.25 -8.75
N GLU A 24 4.20 5.63 -9.26
CA GLU A 24 3.65 6.00 -10.56
C GLU A 24 3.20 7.46 -10.58
N GLN A 25 2.66 7.94 -9.47
CA GLN A 25 2.19 9.32 -9.39
C GLN A 25 3.26 10.28 -8.88
N LYS A 26 4.45 9.77 -8.62
CA LYS A 26 5.57 10.58 -8.13
C LYS A 26 5.22 11.25 -6.80
N ARG A 27 4.52 10.51 -5.94
CA ARG A 27 4.17 10.96 -4.59
C ARG A 27 4.91 10.11 -3.58
N THR A 28 5.11 10.67 -2.39
CA THR A 28 5.78 9.96 -1.31
C THR A 28 4.78 9.49 -0.28
N GLY A 29 5.20 8.49 0.51
CA GLY A 29 4.38 8.06 1.64
C GLY A 29 4.18 9.17 2.65
N LYS A 30 5.19 10.02 2.85
CA LYS A 30 5.06 11.15 3.76
C LYS A 30 3.98 12.10 3.28
N TRP A 31 3.95 12.40 1.99
CA TRP A 31 2.90 13.25 1.42
C TRP A 31 1.52 12.64 1.68
N LEU A 32 1.40 11.33 1.43
CA LEU A 32 0.11 10.67 1.65
C LEU A 32 -0.30 10.72 3.11
N ALA A 33 0.65 10.50 4.02
CA ALA A 33 0.36 10.58 5.45
C ALA A 33 -0.20 11.95 5.82
N GLU A 34 0.37 13.00 5.27
CA GLU A 34 -0.12 14.35 5.51
C GLU A 34 -1.54 14.52 5.00
N GLN A 35 -1.84 13.99 3.83
CA GLN A 35 -3.19 14.10 3.28
C GLN A 35 -4.22 13.36 4.10
N LEU A 36 -3.82 12.26 4.73
CA LEU A 36 -4.74 11.44 5.51
C LEU A 36 -4.76 11.79 7.00
N GLY A 37 -3.86 12.66 7.44
CA GLY A 37 -3.73 12.95 8.87
C GLY A 37 -3.20 11.75 9.63
N LYS A 38 -2.33 10.95 9.02
CA LYS A 38 -1.76 9.76 9.63
C LYS A 38 -0.28 9.93 9.84
N ASP A 39 0.28 9.07 10.69
CA ASP A 39 1.71 9.05 10.94
C ASP A 39 2.44 8.49 9.71
N PRO A 40 3.53 9.13 9.28
CA PRO A 40 4.31 8.59 8.16
C PRO A 40 4.78 7.16 8.37
N SER A 41 5.08 6.76 9.61
CA SER A 41 5.50 5.39 9.87
C SER A 41 4.37 4.40 9.60
N THR A 42 3.13 4.79 9.86
CA THR A 42 1.97 3.96 9.59
C THR A 42 1.84 3.74 8.08
N VAL A 43 1.96 4.81 7.31
CA VAL A 43 1.86 4.70 5.84
C VAL A 43 3.01 3.86 5.30
N SER A 44 4.21 4.02 5.86
CA SER A 44 5.36 3.22 5.45
C SER A 44 5.09 1.73 5.63
N LYS A 45 4.46 1.34 6.74
CA LYS A 45 4.11 -0.05 6.97
C LYS A 45 3.10 -0.56 5.96
N TRP A 46 2.16 0.28 5.55
CA TRP A 46 1.22 -0.09 4.48
C TRP A 46 1.95 -0.30 3.16
N CYS A 47 2.88 0.59 2.84
CA CYS A 47 3.63 0.51 1.59
C CYS A 47 4.47 -0.76 1.51
N SER A 48 5.01 -1.21 2.63
CA SER A 48 5.81 -2.43 2.67
C SER A 48 4.97 -3.67 2.98
N ASN A 49 3.66 -3.52 3.07
CA ASN A 49 2.72 -4.61 3.35
C ASN A 49 2.96 -5.30 4.69
N VAL A 50 3.58 -4.60 5.64
CA VAL A 50 3.72 -5.09 7.00
C VAL A 50 2.38 -5.09 7.70
N THR A 51 1.62 -4.01 7.52
CA THR A 51 0.24 -3.91 7.98
C THR A 51 -0.60 -3.39 6.82
N GLN A 52 -1.91 -3.51 6.96
CA GLN A 52 -2.83 -3.09 5.91
C GLN A 52 -3.73 -1.98 6.44
N PRO A 53 -4.08 -1.01 5.60
CA PRO A 53 -5.07 -0.01 6.00
C PRO A 53 -6.44 -0.65 6.09
N THR A 54 -7.31 -0.05 6.89
CA THR A 54 -8.71 -0.49 6.94
C THR A 54 -9.39 -0.15 5.62
N LEU A 55 -10.55 -0.76 5.41
CA LEU A 55 -11.30 -0.47 4.19
C LEU A 55 -11.65 1.01 4.07
N ASP A 56 -12.07 1.63 5.17
CA ASP A 56 -12.36 3.06 5.16
C ASP A 56 -11.14 3.87 4.76
N THR A 57 -9.99 3.50 5.27
CA THR A 57 -8.76 4.19 4.93
C THR A 57 -8.42 3.98 3.47
N LEU A 58 -8.62 2.76 2.94
CA LEU A 58 -8.38 2.51 1.53
C LEU A 58 -9.25 3.38 0.64
N VAL A 59 -10.52 3.56 1.01
CA VAL A 59 -11.41 4.45 0.26
C VAL A 59 -10.85 5.87 0.25
N ASN A 60 -10.37 6.34 1.39
CA ASN A 60 -9.80 7.69 1.47
C ASN A 60 -8.52 7.80 0.65
N ILE A 61 -7.68 6.79 0.69
CA ILE A 61 -6.46 6.77 -0.11
C ILE A 61 -6.81 6.84 -1.60
N ALA A 62 -7.80 6.06 -2.01
CA ALA A 62 -8.22 6.07 -3.41
C ALA A 62 -8.69 7.46 -3.85
N LYS A 63 -9.43 8.14 -2.98
CA LYS A 63 -9.88 9.49 -3.28
C LYS A 63 -8.71 10.47 -3.39
N VAL A 64 -7.78 10.39 -2.46
CA VAL A 64 -6.62 11.29 -2.44
C VAL A 64 -5.77 11.09 -3.68
N LEU A 65 -5.57 9.85 -4.09
CA LEU A 65 -4.75 9.53 -5.25
C LEU A 65 -5.52 9.55 -6.57
N ASP A 66 -6.84 9.73 -6.49
CA ASP A 66 -7.70 9.77 -7.67
C ASP A 66 -7.60 8.50 -8.50
N VAL A 67 -7.71 7.37 -7.82
CA VAL A 67 -7.70 6.04 -8.45
C VAL A 67 -8.85 5.22 -7.89
N ASP A 68 -9.17 4.12 -8.57
CA ASP A 68 -10.13 3.16 -8.03
C ASP A 68 -9.49 2.37 -6.90
N ILE A 69 -10.32 1.97 -5.94
CA ILE A 69 -9.82 1.17 -4.83
C ILE A 69 -9.19 -0.13 -5.33
N LYS A 70 -9.71 -0.70 -6.42
CA LYS A 70 -9.16 -1.93 -6.98
C LYS A 70 -7.73 -1.74 -7.47
N ASP A 71 -7.35 -0.52 -7.80
CA ASP A 71 -5.99 -0.23 -8.22
C ASP A 71 -5.00 -0.27 -7.06
N LEU A 72 -5.51 -0.26 -5.84
CA LEU A 72 -4.68 -0.31 -4.64
C LEU A 72 -4.54 -1.72 -4.09
N ILE A 73 -5.25 -2.68 -4.65
CA ILE A 73 -5.28 -4.04 -4.13
C ILE A 73 -4.71 -4.98 -5.17
N ASN A 74 -3.84 -5.87 -4.71
CA ASN A 74 -3.29 -6.89 -5.58
C ASN A 74 -4.28 -8.04 -5.61
N ASN A 75 -4.86 -8.28 -6.77
CA ASN A 75 -5.89 -9.30 -6.93
C ASN A 75 -5.44 -10.49 -7.76
N LYS A 76 -4.16 -10.73 -7.78
CA LYS A 76 -3.63 -11.85 -8.56
C LYS A 76 -3.74 -13.16 -7.82
#